data_03aa721fbe0930aa5b03577c9a5af3b3
#
_entry.id   03aa721fbe0930aa5b03577c9a5af3b3
#
_cell.length_a   1.000
_cell.length_b   1.000
_cell.length_c   1.000
_cell.angle_alpha   90.00
_cell.angle_beta   90.00
_cell.angle_gamma   90.00
#
_symmetry.space_group_name_H-M   'P 1'
#
loop_
_entity.id
_entity.type
_entity.pdbx_description
1 polymer ?
#
loop_
_entity_poly.entity_id
_entity_poly.type
_entity_poly.pdbx_seq_one_letter_code
_entity_poly.pdbx_strand_id
1 'polypeptide(L)'
;NRRLAPDYYIDVNCVTASTAHSTNDIEINGTGKVLEYMVKMQRFDQEGQLDVLLKQKRLTHHHIDELARVVTAFHASIAVASRETLPDLVNSIEQAVKQNFEQIAPYTSRFSEKFQSVFLSIKAWSEEKIQHFKPIFQHRLEQGFIRECHGDMHTGNIAWHNQQLVIFDAIEFNPDFRWIDVMSEMAFITMDLEFNGRPDLSYRLMNRYLESTGDYHGLNLLRFYQVYRSMVRAKVNCLRLSQLDSQDPQYQKTLNTVYQYLDSAYQFTRTNETFIIITRGVSGSGKSFVSQQLLEQFQMIRIRSDVERKRLYPEKNGRYLPEATDRTYEYLHELARNILAYGYPVVLDATYLKKSFRLHANAVALQSNQKFFILSLTHDKQVLEKRIKKRLNNPDNPSEATIEVMHRQLNSMDPFEDNELAYVVTVDNNETVVETFKDHLKLATK
;
A
#
# COMPACT_ATOMS: atom_id res chain seq x y z
N ASN A 1 -7.63 -10.31 -17.95
CA ASN A 1 -6.17 -10.42 -18.12
C ASN A 1 -5.60 -9.47 -19.19
N ARG A 2 -6.22 -9.34 -20.37
CA ARG A 2 -5.74 -8.43 -21.45
C ARG A 2 -5.74 -6.94 -21.05
N ARG A 3 -6.47 -6.53 -20.02
CA ARG A 3 -6.47 -5.14 -19.51
C ARG A 3 -5.11 -4.70 -18.96
N LEU A 4 -4.33 -5.66 -18.39
CA LEU A 4 -3.03 -5.39 -17.75
C LEU A 4 -1.84 -5.96 -18.54
N ALA A 5 -2.08 -7.01 -19.34
CA ALA A 5 -1.02 -7.70 -20.10
C ALA A 5 -1.49 -8.03 -21.54
N PRO A 6 -1.88 -7.01 -22.37
CA PRO A 6 -2.43 -7.24 -23.70
C PRO A 6 -1.48 -7.99 -24.63
N ASP A 7 -0.18 -7.73 -24.52
CA ASP A 7 0.84 -8.36 -25.38
C ASP A 7 1.15 -9.80 -24.98
N TYR A 8 0.72 -10.23 -23.79
CA TYR A 8 0.99 -11.57 -23.26
C TYR A 8 -0.16 -12.54 -23.43
N TYR A 9 -1.41 -12.07 -23.39
CA TYR A 9 -2.60 -12.90 -23.60
C TYR A 9 -3.00 -12.87 -25.07
N ILE A 10 -2.48 -13.83 -25.85
CA ILE A 10 -2.59 -13.86 -27.32
C ILE A 10 -3.99 -14.28 -27.73
N ASP A 11 -4.45 -15.47 -27.27
CA ASP A 11 -5.70 -16.06 -27.73
C ASP A 11 -6.29 -17.06 -26.73
N VAL A 12 -7.52 -17.49 -26.97
CA VAL A 12 -8.16 -18.62 -26.30
C VAL A 12 -8.38 -19.70 -27.36
N ASN A 13 -7.69 -20.83 -27.23
CA ASN A 13 -7.82 -21.96 -28.10
C ASN A 13 -8.76 -23.00 -27.49
N CYS A 14 -9.47 -23.76 -28.32
CA CYS A 14 -10.24 -24.91 -27.85
C CYS A 14 -9.44 -26.22 -28.04
N VAL A 15 -9.62 -27.14 -27.12
CA VAL A 15 -9.18 -28.53 -27.22
C VAL A 15 -10.38 -29.33 -27.68
N THR A 16 -10.27 -30.02 -28.82
CA THR A 16 -11.37 -30.76 -29.43
C THR A 16 -11.04 -32.26 -29.51
N ALA A 17 -12.06 -33.11 -29.48
CA ALA A 17 -11.90 -34.50 -29.83
C ALA A 17 -11.56 -34.59 -31.33
N SER A 18 -10.58 -35.45 -31.73
CA SER A 18 -10.29 -35.68 -33.12
C SER A 18 -11.48 -36.39 -33.82
N THR A 19 -11.80 -35.96 -35.03
CA THR A 19 -12.81 -36.63 -35.87
C THR A 19 -12.24 -37.78 -36.70
N ALA A 20 -10.94 -37.99 -36.66
CA ALA A 20 -10.21 -39.04 -37.38
C ALA A 20 -10.01 -40.30 -36.50
N HIS A 21 -10.92 -41.24 -36.60
CA HIS A 21 -10.82 -42.69 -36.31
C HIS A 21 -10.27 -43.20 -34.96
N SER A 22 -9.92 -42.36 -34.00
CA SER A 22 -9.52 -42.82 -32.64
C SER A 22 -10.16 -41.92 -31.58
N THR A 23 -10.84 -42.53 -30.59
CA THR A 23 -11.54 -41.86 -29.50
C THR A 23 -10.62 -41.20 -28.48
N ASN A 24 -9.31 -41.25 -28.65
CA ASN A 24 -8.31 -40.75 -27.71
C ASN A 24 -7.43 -39.59 -28.26
N ASP A 25 -7.59 -39.21 -29.53
CA ASP A 25 -6.80 -38.14 -30.11
C ASP A 25 -7.48 -36.80 -29.86
N ILE A 26 -6.70 -35.85 -29.43
CA ILE A 26 -7.13 -34.47 -29.20
C ILE A 26 -6.44 -33.54 -30.19
N GLU A 27 -7.16 -32.50 -30.63
CA GLU A 27 -6.67 -31.46 -31.52
C GLU A 27 -6.85 -30.08 -30.90
N ILE A 28 -5.91 -29.16 -31.18
CA ILE A 28 -6.07 -27.77 -30.83
C ILE A 28 -6.79 -27.05 -31.98
N ASN A 29 -7.91 -26.39 -31.67
CA ASN A 29 -8.78 -25.71 -32.63
C ASN A 29 -9.26 -26.63 -33.79
N GLY A 30 -9.43 -27.94 -33.54
CA GLY A 30 -10.02 -28.88 -34.46
C GLY A 30 -11.54 -28.69 -34.65
N THR A 31 -12.10 -29.48 -35.55
CA THR A 31 -13.55 -29.42 -35.90
C THR A 31 -14.42 -30.35 -35.07
N GLY A 32 -13.82 -31.15 -34.17
CA GLY A 32 -14.54 -32.08 -33.30
C GLY A 32 -15.24 -31.40 -32.12
N LYS A 33 -15.86 -32.23 -31.27
CA LYS A 33 -16.51 -31.74 -30.03
C LYS A 33 -15.49 -31.06 -29.13
N VAL A 34 -15.81 -29.82 -28.71
CA VAL A 34 -14.98 -29.08 -27.73
C VAL A 34 -15.01 -29.82 -26.39
N LEU A 35 -13.83 -30.13 -25.88
CA LEU A 35 -13.60 -30.82 -24.61
C LEU A 35 -13.22 -29.82 -23.52
N GLU A 36 -12.35 -28.81 -23.87
CA GLU A 36 -11.81 -27.83 -22.94
C GLU A 36 -11.33 -26.59 -23.69
N TYR A 37 -11.05 -25.52 -22.96
CA TYR A 37 -10.43 -24.31 -23.48
C TYR A 37 -9.06 -24.08 -22.84
N MET A 38 -8.11 -23.53 -23.60
CA MET A 38 -6.78 -23.17 -23.12
C MET A 38 -6.43 -21.73 -23.50
N VAL A 39 -5.78 -21.04 -22.59
CA VAL A 39 -5.26 -19.68 -22.85
C VAL A 39 -3.88 -19.78 -23.49
N LYS A 40 -3.74 -19.20 -24.67
CA LYS A 40 -2.45 -19.05 -25.34
C LYS A 40 -1.77 -17.76 -24.88
N MET A 41 -0.59 -17.90 -24.28
CA MET A 41 0.18 -16.77 -23.76
C MET A 41 1.56 -16.67 -24.41
N GLN A 42 2.08 -15.44 -24.52
CA GLN A 42 3.49 -15.20 -24.76
C GLN A 42 4.30 -15.66 -23.55
N ARG A 43 5.31 -16.48 -23.76
CA ARG A 43 6.21 -16.90 -22.69
C ARG A 43 7.08 -15.71 -22.24
N PHE A 44 7.20 -15.53 -20.96
CA PHE A 44 8.13 -14.58 -20.32
C PHE A 44 9.06 -15.31 -19.36
N ASP A 45 10.17 -14.66 -19.02
CA ASP A 45 11.16 -15.20 -18.10
C ASP A 45 10.61 -15.19 -16.67
N GLN A 46 10.49 -16.38 -16.07
CA GLN A 46 10.00 -16.54 -14.69
C GLN A 46 10.98 -15.98 -13.64
N GLU A 47 12.27 -15.84 -13.98
CA GLU A 47 13.27 -15.21 -13.12
C GLU A 47 12.95 -13.71 -12.84
N GLY A 48 12.12 -13.11 -13.68
CA GLY A 48 11.61 -11.74 -13.49
C GLY A 48 10.38 -11.64 -12.60
N GLN A 49 9.78 -12.74 -12.14
CA GLN A 49 8.65 -12.65 -11.20
C GLN A 49 9.04 -11.96 -9.90
N LEU A 50 8.18 -11.08 -9.36
CA LEU A 50 8.54 -10.28 -8.20
C LEU A 50 8.79 -11.12 -6.94
N ASP A 51 8.11 -12.25 -6.77
CA ASP A 51 8.36 -13.18 -5.66
C ASP A 51 9.73 -13.86 -5.78
N VAL A 52 10.21 -14.13 -7.02
CA VAL A 52 11.57 -14.64 -7.29
C VAL A 52 12.58 -13.53 -7.01
N LEU A 53 12.36 -12.32 -7.51
CA LEU A 53 13.22 -11.17 -7.24
C LEU A 53 13.32 -10.86 -5.73
N LEU A 54 12.22 -11.03 -4.98
CA LEU A 54 12.19 -10.91 -3.51
C LEU A 54 13.11 -11.93 -2.85
N LYS A 55 12.94 -13.22 -3.17
CA LYS A 55 13.75 -14.33 -2.64
C LYS A 55 15.23 -14.14 -2.94
N GLN A 56 15.56 -13.62 -4.11
CA GLN A 56 16.92 -13.32 -4.56
C GLN A 56 17.46 -11.97 -4.04
N LYS A 57 16.68 -11.18 -3.31
CA LYS A 57 17.01 -9.83 -2.84
C LYS A 57 17.33 -8.82 -3.97
N ARG A 58 16.74 -9.03 -5.12
CA ARG A 58 16.91 -8.22 -6.35
C ARG A 58 15.76 -7.23 -6.58
N LEU A 59 14.67 -7.32 -5.80
CA LEU A 59 13.57 -6.36 -5.87
C LEU A 59 14.03 -5.00 -5.36
N THR A 60 13.92 -3.96 -6.18
CA THR A 60 14.43 -2.62 -5.92
C THR A 60 13.30 -1.58 -5.73
N HIS A 61 13.65 -0.41 -5.22
CA HIS A 61 12.73 0.73 -5.13
C HIS A 61 12.13 1.13 -6.50
N HIS A 62 12.91 1.00 -7.58
CA HIS A 62 12.43 1.30 -8.94
C HIS A 62 11.26 0.39 -9.35
N HIS A 63 11.36 -0.91 -9.08
CA HIS A 63 10.27 -1.85 -9.36
C HIS A 63 8.98 -1.47 -8.60
N ILE A 64 9.13 -1.02 -7.36
CA ILE A 64 7.99 -0.61 -6.52
C ILE A 64 7.37 0.72 -6.97
N ASP A 65 8.19 1.69 -7.35
CA ASP A 65 7.70 2.97 -7.87
C ASP A 65 6.94 2.76 -9.19
N GLU A 66 7.45 1.88 -10.07
CA GLU A 66 6.77 1.52 -11.31
C GLU A 66 5.49 0.73 -11.05
N LEU A 67 5.48 -0.19 -10.07
CA LEU A 67 4.28 -0.91 -9.65
C LEU A 67 3.19 0.06 -9.17
N ALA A 68 3.56 1.02 -8.34
CA ALA A 68 2.61 2.05 -7.88
C ALA A 68 2.01 2.83 -9.05
N ARG A 69 2.84 3.21 -10.04
CA ARG A 69 2.41 3.93 -11.24
C ARG A 69 1.43 3.10 -12.08
N VAL A 70 1.77 1.84 -12.35
CA VAL A 70 0.95 0.93 -13.17
C VAL A 70 -0.39 0.64 -12.48
N VAL A 71 -0.38 0.30 -11.19
CA VAL A 71 -1.60 -0.02 -10.44
C VAL A 71 -2.50 1.23 -10.30
N THR A 72 -1.93 2.41 -10.06
CA THR A 72 -2.71 3.66 -10.01
C THR A 72 -3.40 3.93 -11.34
N ALA A 73 -2.67 3.81 -12.46
CA ALA A 73 -3.23 4.02 -13.80
C ALA A 73 -4.31 2.98 -14.13
N PHE A 74 -4.09 1.72 -13.76
CA PHE A 74 -5.06 0.64 -13.92
C PHE A 74 -6.33 0.94 -13.12
N HIS A 75 -6.23 1.22 -11.83
CA HIS A 75 -7.39 1.55 -11.00
C HIS A 75 -8.16 2.76 -11.51
N ALA A 76 -7.48 3.76 -12.08
CA ALA A 76 -8.14 4.94 -12.65
C ALA A 76 -8.93 4.63 -13.95
N SER A 77 -8.55 3.59 -14.69
CA SER A 77 -9.10 3.28 -16.03
C SER A 77 -10.19 2.20 -16.04
N ILE A 78 -10.32 1.40 -14.97
CA ILE A 78 -11.25 0.26 -14.92
C ILE A 78 -12.66 0.67 -14.51
N ALA A 79 -13.61 -0.22 -14.82
CA ALA A 79 -15.03 0.00 -14.54
C ALA A 79 -15.28 0.16 -13.03
N VAL A 80 -16.17 1.08 -12.70
CA VAL A 80 -16.59 1.42 -11.34
C VAL A 80 -17.94 0.78 -11.07
N ALA A 81 -18.07 0.14 -9.90
CA ALA A 81 -19.33 -0.43 -9.47
C ALA A 81 -20.32 0.64 -9.01
N SER A 82 -21.60 0.33 -9.10
CA SER A 82 -22.71 1.11 -8.57
C SER A 82 -23.56 0.27 -7.62
N ARG A 83 -24.47 0.90 -6.88
CA ARG A 83 -25.46 0.15 -6.07
C ARG A 83 -26.34 -0.78 -6.90
N GLU A 84 -26.56 -0.46 -8.18
CA GLU A 84 -27.36 -1.30 -9.09
C GLU A 84 -26.59 -2.55 -9.53
N THR A 85 -25.26 -2.42 -9.73
CA THR A 85 -24.41 -3.55 -10.15
C THR A 85 -23.99 -4.44 -8.97
N LEU A 86 -23.90 -3.88 -7.75
CA LEU A 86 -23.53 -4.61 -6.52
C LEU A 86 -24.45 -4.23 -5.35
N PRO A 87 -25.75 -4.63 -5.40
CA PRO A 87 -26.71 -4.25 -4.35
C PRO A 87 -26.34 -4.83 -2.98
N ASP A 88 -25.69 -5.98 -2.94
CA ASP A 88 -25.37 -6.74 -1.73
C ASP A 88 -23.87 -6.75 -1.39
N LEU A 89 -23.12 -5.71 -1.75
CA LEU A 89 -21.66 -5.62 -1.53
C LEU A 89 -21.25 -6.02 -0.10
N VAL A 90 -21.93 -5.48 0.91
CA VAL A 90 -21.59 -5.73 2.32
C VAL A 90 -21.75 -7.19 2.67
N ASN A 91 -22.83 -7.82 2.22
CA ASN A 91 -23.05 -9.25 2.42
C ASN A 91 -22.00 -10.10 1.67
N SER A 92 -21.63 -9.72 0.45
CA SER A 92 -20.59 -10.41 -0.33
C SER A 92 -19.24 -10.37 0.40
N ILE A 93 -18.85 -9.22 0.97
CA ILE A 93 -17.62 -9.09 1.78
C ILE A 93 -17.70 -9.97 3.03
N GLU A 94 -18.83 -9.94 3.76
CA GLU A 94 -19.05 -10.74 4.96
C GLU A 94 -18.95 -12.24 4.65
N GLN A 95 -19.60 -12.71 3.58
CA GLN A 95 -19.55 -14.10 3.15
C GLN A 95 -18.14 -14.53 2.71
N ALA A 96 -17.42 -13.70 1.96
CA ALA A 96 -16.04 -13.99 1.55
C ALA A 96 -15.09 -14.16 2.74
N VAL A 97 -15.24 -13.32 3.77
CA VAL A 97 -14.45 -13.45 5.01
C VAL A 97 -14.84 -14.71 5.78
N LYS A 98 -16.12 -14.94 5.99
CA LYS A 98 -16.66 -16.11 6.71
C LYS A 98 -16.22 -17.43 6.05
N GLN A 99 -16.29 -17.51 4.73
CA GLN A 99 -15.88 -18.69 3.96
C GLN A 99 -14.40 -19.06 4.20
N ASN A 100 -13.50 -18.09 4.39
CA ASN A 100 -12.11 -18.40 4.71
C ASN A 100 -12.01 -19.17 6.04
N PHE A 101 -12.72 -18.73 7.07
CA PHE A 101 -12.72 -19.39 8.38
C PHE A 101 -13.39 -20.77 8.33
N GLU A 102 -14.51 -20.91 7.62
CA GLU A 102 -15.21 -22.19 7.43
C GLU A 102 -14.33 -23.21 6.70
N GLN A 103 -13.60 -22.79 5.68
CA GLN A 103 -12.72 -23.69 4.92
C GLN A 103 -11.40 -24.02 5.63
N ILE A 104 -10.93 -23.20 6.56
CA ILE A 104 -9.77 -23.50 7.41
C ILE A 104 -10.16 -24.36 8.63
N ALA A 105 -11.36 -24.19 9.18
CA ALA A 105 -11.81 -24.85 10.41
C ALA A 105 -11.55 -26.37 10.47
N PRO A 106 -11.78 -27.18 9.41
CA PRO A 106 -11.49 -28.62 9.43
C PRO A 106 -10.01 -28.97 9.69
N TYR A 107 -9.09 -28.03 9.44
CA TYR A 107 -7.66 -28.26 9.60
C TYR A 107 -7.14 -27.84 10.98
N THR A 108 -7.94 -27.14 11.79
CA THR A 108 -7.49 -26.61 13.09
C THR A 108 -7.09 -27.69 14.08
N SER A 109 -7.64 -28.90 13.98
CA SER A 109 -7.21 -30.06 14.78
C SER A 109 -5.76 -30.47 14.54
N ARG A 110 -5.17 -30.05 13.40
CA ARG A 110 -3.75 -30.28 13.06
C ARG A 110 -2.83 -29.14 13.56
N PHE A 111 -3.42 -28.06 14.06
CA PHE A 111 -2.67 -26.90 14.56
C PHE A 111 -2.23 -27.11 15.99
N SER A 112 -1.09 -26.54 16.36
CA SER A 112 -0.70 -26.44 17.78
C SER A 112 -1.72 -25.56 18.54
N GLU A 113 -1.85 -25.75 19.86
CA GLU A 113 -2.75 -24.97 20.72
C GLU A 113 -2.58 -23.45 20.55
N LYS A 114 -1.33 -22.99 20.41
CA LYS A 114 -1.02 -21.59 20.10
C LYS A 114 -1.76 -21.12 18.85
N PHE A 115 -1.66 -21.87 17.75
CA PHE A 115 -2.24 -21.44 16.47
C PHE A 115 -3.75 -21.65 16.39
N GLN A 116 -4.32 -22.57 17.17
CA GLN A 116 -5.76 -22.64 17.38
C GLN A 116 -6.28 -21.36 18.05
N SER A 117 -5.62 -20.89 19.11
CA SER A 117 -5.97 -19.63 19.79
C SER A 117 -5.80 -18.42 18.87
N VAL A 118 -4.72 -18.36 18.08
CA VAL A 118 -4.48 -17.30 17.09
C VAL A 118 -5.59 -17.27 16.04
N PHE A 119 -5.98 -18.42 15.49
CA PHE A 119 -7.06 -18.53 14.52
C PHE A 119 -8.40 -18.00 15.08
N LEU A 120 -8.76 -18.39 16.31
CA LEU A 120 -9.98 -17.92 16.98
C LEU A 120 -9.95 -16.41 17.23
N SER A 121 -8.79 -15.87 17.61
CA SER A 121 -8.60 -14.43 17.83
C SER A 121 -8.77 -13.63 16.54
N ILE A 122 -8.20 -14.11 15.41
CA ILE A 122 -8.35 -13.47 14.09
C ILE A 122 -9.82 -13.51 13.67
N LYS A 123 -10.50 -14.65 13.89
CA LYS A 123 -11.93 -14.81 13.56
C LYS A 123 -12.79 -13.78 14.30
N ALA A 124 -12.67 -13.72 15.63
CA ALA A 124 -13.44 -12.79 16.46
C ALA A 124 -13.18 -11.32 16.05
N TRP A 125 -11.91 -10.96 15.82
CA TRP A 125 -11.53 -9.61 15.36
C TRP A 125 -12.16 -9.31 13.99
N SER A 126 -12.13 -10.25 13.05
CA SER A 126 -12.68 -10.05 11.71
C SER A 126 -14.20 -9.86 11.74
N GLU A 127 -14.91 -10.64 12.56
CA GLU A 127 -16.36 -10.54 12.76
C GLU A 127 -16.74 -9.17 13.37
N GLU A 128 -16.00 -8.69 14.37
CA GLU A 128 -16.18 -7.36 14.95
C GLU A 128 -15.97 -6.26 13.90
N LYS A 129 -14.85 -6.33 13.15
CA LYS A 129 -14.49 -5.30 12.16
C LYS A 129 -15.45 -5.24 10.98
N ILE A 130 -15.99 -6.36 10.52
CA ILE A 130 -17.03 -6.36 9.48
C ILE A 130 -18.23 -5.51 9.93
N GLN A 131 -18.74 -5.75 11.15
CA GLN A 131 -19.88 -4.98 11.64
C GLN A 131 -19.58 -3.48 11.75
N HIS A 132 -18.38 -3.15 12.24
CA HIS A 132 -17.92 -1.78 12.36
C HIS A 132 -17.78 -1.07 11.00
N PHE A 133 -17.32 -1.77 9.96
CA PHE A 133 -17.00 -1.19 8.67
C PHE A 133 -18.16 -1.20 7.65
N LYS A 134 -19.31 -1.80 7.97
CA LYS A 134 -20.49 -1.79 7.06
C LYS A 134 -20.81 -0.42 6.44
N PRO A 135 -20.90 0.67 7.21
CA PRO A 135 -21.17 1.99 6.65
C PRO A 135 -20.04 2.49 5.74
N ILE A 136 -18.78 2.12 6.05
CA ILE A 136 -17.62 2.54 5.28
C ILE A 136 -17.60 1.82 3.93
N PHE A 137 -17.90 0.52 3.88
CA PHE A 137 -18.00 -0.24 2.62
C PHE A 137 -19.05 0.38 1.70
N GLN A 138 -20.23 0.74 2.22
CA GLN A 138 -21.28 1.40 1.45
C GLN A 138 -20.85 2.77 0.94
N HIS A 139 -20.24 3.58 1.80
CA HIS A 139 -19.71 4.89 1.41
C HIS A 139 -18.65 4.77 0.31
N ARG A 140 -17.75 3.79 0.38
CA ARG A 140 -16.72 3.57 -0.63
C ARG A 140 -17.30 3.10 -1.97
N LEU A 141 -18.38 2.33 -1.97
CA LEU A 141 -19.14 2.02 -3.19
C LEU A 141 -19.69 3.31 -3.85
N GLU A 142 -20.30 4.19 -3.05
CA GLU A 142 -20.85 5.46 -3.52
C GLU A 142 -19.78 6.42 -4.06
N GLN A 143 -18.59 6.38 -3.46
CA GLN A 143 -17.45 7.20 -3.89
C GLN A 143 -16.64 6.58 -5.04
N GLY A 144 -17.05 5.42 -5.57
CA GLY A 144 -16.42 4.79 -6.73
C GLY A 144 -15.09 4.10 -6.46
N PHE A 145 -14.85 3.65 -5.21
CA PHE A 145 -13.66 2.88 -4.85
C PHE A 145 -13.83 1.37 -5.05
N ILE A 146 -15.06 0.89 -5.29
CA ILE A 146 -15.31 -0.49 -5.69
C ILE A 146 -15.21 -0.57 -7.21
N ARG A 147 -14.25 -1.34 -7.70
CA ARG A 147 -13.91 -1.37 -9.13
C ARG A 147 -13.67 -2.79 -9.62
N GLU A 148 -13.70 -2.97 -10.94
CA GLU A 148 -13.39 -4.26 -11.57
C GLU A 148 -11.87 -4.51 -11.58
N CYS A 149 -11.33 -4.81 -10.44
CA CYS A 149 -9.91 -5.00 -10.16
C CYS A 149 -9.33 -6.29 -10.81
N HIS A 150 -8.08 -6.59 -10.51
CA HIS A 150 -7.42 -7.85 -10.85
C HIS A 150 -7.91 -9.01 -9.96
N GLY A 151 -8.08 -8.75 -8.67
CA GLY A 151 -8.62 -9.68 -7.67
C GLY A 151 -7.60 -10.58 -6.98
N ASP A 152 -6.47 -10.90 -7.65
CA ASP A 152 -5.41 -11.77 -7.12
C ASP A 152 -4.01 -11.15 -7.32
N MET A 153 -3.88 -9.86 -7.07
CA MET A 153 -2.66 -9.10 -7.31
C MET A 153 -1.65 -9.28 -6.16
N HIS A 154 -0.83 -10.31 -6.23
CA HIS A 154 0.29 -10.57 -5.32
C HIS A 154 1.61 -10.71 -6.10
N THR A 155 2.76 -10.75 -5.42
CA THR A 155 4.08 -10.71 -6.05
C THR A 155 4.34 -11.85 -7.04
N GLY A 156 3.69 -13.01 -6.87
CA GLY A 156 3.78 -14.15 -7.79
C GLY A 156 3.04 -13.94 -9.12
N ASN A 157 2.09 -12.99 -9.19
CA ASN A 157 1.32 -12.66 -10.39
C ASN A 157 1.81 -11.37 -11.07
N ILE A 158 3.02 -10.93 -10.72
CA ILE A 158 3.67 -9.73 -11.26
C ILE A 158 5.08 -10.10 -11.70
N ALA A 159 5.47 -9.71 -12.90
CA ALA A 159 6.81 -9.95 -13.44
C ALA A 159 7.44 -8.65 -13.96
N TRP A 160 8.76 -8.54 -13.83
CA TRP A 160 9.57 -7.53 -14.49
C TRP A 160 10.17 -8.15 -15.76
N HIS A 161 9.71 -7.71 -16.92
CA HIS A 161 10.15 -8.24 -18.21
C HIS A 161 10.33 -7.11 -19.21
N ASN A 162 11.44 -7.10 -19.96
CA ASN A 162 11.76 -6.07 -20.95
C ASN A 162 11.63 -4.62 -20.42
N GLN A 163 12.10 -4.39 -19.19
CA GLN A 163 12.03 -3.09 -18.51
C GLN A 163 10.60 -2.58 -18.23
N GLN A 164 9.63 -3.48 -18.19
CA GLN A 164 8.24 -3.18 -17.90
C GLN A 164 7.66 -4.16 -16.88
N LEU A 165 6.65 -3.72 -16.16
CA LEU A 165 5.85 -4.61 -15.31
C LEU A 165 4.75 -5.27 -16.12
N VAL A 166 4.64 -6.58 -15.96
CA VAL A 166 3.57 -7.42 -16.50
C VAL A 166 2.78 -7.96 -15.30
N ILE A 167 1.50 -7.62 -15.22
CA ILE A 167 0.59 -8.14 -14.19
C ILE A 167 -0.35 -9.11 -14.89
N PHE A 168 -0.36 -10.36 -14.45
CA PHE A 168 -1.05 -11.47 -15.12
C PHE A 168 -1.83 -12.32 -14.11
N ASP A 169 -2.65 -13.24 -14.61
CA ASP A 169 -3.47 -14.17 -13.83
C ASP A 169 -4.55 -13.49 -12.98
N ALA A 170 -5.23 -12.50 -13.60
CA ALA A 170 -6.41 -11.89 -12.99
C ALA A 170 -7.56 -12.89 -12.88
N ILE A 171 -8.38 -12.76 -11.83
CA ILE A 171 -9.54 -13.61 -11.63
C ILE A 171 -10.59 -13.33 -12.73
N GLU A 172 -10.92 -14.33 -13.53
CA GLU A 172 -11.93 -14.27 -14.59
C GLU A 172 -13.14 -15.18 -14.33
N PHE A 173 -12.96 -16.22 -13.50
CA PHE A 173 -13.97 -17.24 -13.25
C PHE A 173 -15.08 -16.82 -12.26
N ASN A 174 -14.86 -15.80 -11.44
CA ASN A 174 -15.85 -15.29 -10.49
C ASN A 174 -15.84 -13.76 -10.41
N PRO A 175 -16.92 -13.09 -10.83
CA PRO A 175 -17.03 -11.63 -10.75
C PRO A 175 -16.87 -11.07 -9.34
N ASP A 176 -17.38 -11.74 -8.31
CA ASP A 176 -17.37 -11.26 -6.93
C ASP A 176 -15.95 -11.09 -6.37
N PHE A 177 -14.97 -11.82 -6.92
CA PHE A 177 -13.58 -11.73 -6.50
C PHE A 177 -12.78 -10.63 -7.21
N ARG A 178 -13.34 -10.01 -8.25
CA ARG A 178 -12.70 -8.89 -8.95
C ARG A 178 -13.42 -7.55 -8.79
N TRP A 179 -14.74 -7.55 -8.52
CA TRP A 179 -15.47 -6.34 -8.15
C TRP A 179 -15.25 -6.02 -6.67
N ILE A 180 -14.10 -5.46 -6.36
CA ILE A 180 -13.61 -5.26 -5.00
C ILE A 180 -13.17 -3.81 -4.77
N ASP A 181 -13.00 -3.47 -3.49
CA ASP A 181 -12.36 -2.23 -3.11
C ASP A 181 -10.91 -2.18 -3.61
N VAL A 182 -10.51 -1.08 -4.25
CA VAL A 182 -9.12 -0.86 -4.68
C VAL A 182 -8.14 -1.01 -3.52
N MET A 183 -8.56 -0.70 -2.29
CA MET A 183 -7.73 -0.91 -1.10
C MET A 183 -7.58 -2.41 -0.75
N SER A 184 -8.56 -3.26 -1.07
CA SER A 184 -8.43 -4.72 -0.94
C SER A 184 -7.40 -5.29 -1.93
N GLU A 185 -7.27 -4.70 -3.11
CA GLU A 185 -6.23 -5.09 -4.05
C GLU A 185 -4.85 -4.63 -3.57
N MET A 186 -4.71 -3.37 -3.14
CA MET A 186 -3.48 -2.86 -2.53
C MET A 186 -3.07 -3.65 -1.28
N ALA A 187 -4.05 -4.09 -0.48
CA ALA A 187 -3.79 -4.92 0.69
C ALA A 187 -3.14 -6.26 0.34
N PHE A 188 -3.46 -6.85 -0.81
CA PHE A 188 -2.86 -8.12 -1.20
C PHE A 188 -1.36 -7.97 -1.48
N ILE A 189 -0.98 -6.97 -2.25
CA ILE A 189 0.43 -6.72 -2.59
C ILE A 189 1.22 -6.31 -1.34
N THR A 190 0.68 -5.41 -0.53
CA THR A 190 1.35 -4.92 0.68
C THR A 190 1.50 -6.02 1.73
N MET A 191 0.47 -6.82 1.95
CA MET A 191 0.52 -8.00 2.81
C MET A 191 1.61 -8.98 2.35
N ASP A 192 1.70 -9.25 1.05
CA ASP A 192 2.66 -10.21 0.51
C ASP A 192 4.11 -9.70 0.61
N LEU A 193 4.34 -8.39 0.41
CA LEU A 193 5.64 -7.75 0.67
C LEU A 193 6.03 -7.86 2.15
N GLU A 194 5.12 -7.58 3.08
CA GLU A 194 5.36 -7.65 4.52
C GLU A 194 5.59 -9.10 4.99
N PHE A 195 4.81 -10.05 4.48
CA PHE A 195 4.98 -11.48 4.71
C PHE A 195 6.40 -11.96 4.31
N ASN A 196 6.94 -11.40 3.24
CA ASN A 196 8.31 -11.68 2.77
C ASN A 196 9.39 -10.81 3.44
N GLY A 197 9.08 -10.14 4.55
CA GLY A 197 10.03 -9.37 5.35
C GLY A 197 10.46 -8.03 4.73
N ARG A 198 9.65 -7.46 3.83
CA ARG A 198 9.92 -6.19 3.16
C ARG A 198 8.84 -5.13 3.45
N PRO A 199 8.61 -4.79 4.75
CA PRO A 199 7.68 -3.70 5.10
C PRO A 199 8.13 -2.35 4.54
N ASP A 200 9.44 -2.11 4.37
CA ASP A 200 10.00 -0.93 3.69
C ASP A 200 9.38 -0.74 2.31
N LEU A 201 9.33 -1.79 1.50
CA LEU A 201 8.75 -1.75 0.15
C LEU A 201 7.21 -1.66 0.17
N SER A 202 6.55 -2.30 1.14
CA SER A 202 5.11 -2.20 1.34
C SER A 202 4.69 -0.74 1.61
N TYR A 203 5.35 -0.08 2.56
CA TYR A 203 5.07 1.31 2.89
C TYR A 203 5.48 2.28 1.78
N ARG A 204 6.56 2.00 1.04
CA ARG A 204 6.91 2.76 -0.17
C ARG A 204 5.79 2.68 -1.21
N LEU A 205 5.33 1.47 -1.54
CA LEU A 205 4.24 1.23 -2.49
C LEU A 205 2.96 1.97 -2.08
N MET A 206 2.54 1.78 -0.82
CA MET A 206 1.32 2.39 -0.30
C MET A 206 1.40 3.92 -0.34
N ASN A 207 2.51 4.52 0.09
CA ASN A 207 2.67 5.97 0.06
C ASN A 207 2.65 6.54 -1.36
N ARG A 208 3.29 5.87 -2.33
CA ARG A 208 3.22 6.27 -3.75
C ARG A 208 1.80 6.21 -4.30
N TYR A 209 1.08 5.14 -3.95
CA TYR A 209 -0.32 4.99 -4.33
C TYR A 209 -1.21 6.09 -3.74
N LEU A 210 -1.10 6.37 -2.45
CA LEU A 210 -1.85 7.42 -1.76
C LEU A 210 -1.53 8.83 -2.29
N GLU A 211 -0.25 9.13 -2.53
CA GLU A 211 0.17 10.40 -3.13
C GLU A 211 -0.45 10.61 -4.52
N SER A 212 -0.61 9.53 -5.29
CA SER A 212 -1.19 9.61 -6.64
C SER A 212 -2.72 9.69 -6.62
N THR A 213 -3.38 8.88 -5.78
CA THR A 213 -4.85 8.75 -5.76
C THR A 213 -5.55 9.73 -4.81
N GLY A 214 -4.92 10.07 -3.69
CA GLY A 214 -5.55 10.80 -2.58
C GLY A 214 -6.43 9.94 -1.68
N ASP A 215 -6.48 8.63 -1.86
CA ASP A 215 -7.34 7.72 -1.09
C ASP A 215 -6.80 7.42 0.32
N TYR A 216 -6.44 8.47 1.07
CA TYR A 216 -5.99 8.31 2.47
C TYR A 216 -7.07 7.72 3.38
N HIS A 217 -8.35 7.89 3.07
CA HIS A 217 -9.44 7.31 3.84
C HIS A 217 -9.52 5.78 3.70
N GLY A 218 -9.04 5.22 2.61
CA GLY A 218 -8.94 3.77 2.40
C GLY A 218 -8.03 3.08 3.42
N LEU A 219 -7.07 3.80 4.02
CA LEU A 219 -6.20 3.27 5.08
C LEU A 219 -6.98 2.72 6.29
N ASN A 220 -8.19 3.24 6.55
CA ASN A 220 -9.06 2.69 7.59
C ASN A 220 -9.39 1.20 7.37
N LEU A 221 -9.43 0.77 6.12
CA LEU A 221 -9.75 -0.62 5.74
C LEU A 221 -8.50 -1.46 5.42
N LEU A 222 -7.32 -0.85 5.25
CA LEU A 222 -6.13 -1.55 4.77
C LEU A 222 -5.81 -2.78 5.63
N ARG A 223 -5.73 -2.64 6.95
CA ARG A 223 -5.42 -3.76 7.86
C ARG A 223 -6.47 -4.85 7.83
N PHE A 224 -7.75 -4.48 7.73
CA PHE A 224 -8.83 -5.44 7.58
C PHE A 224 -8.65 -6.29 6.31
N TYR A 225 -8.34 -5.66 5.21
CA TYR A 225 -8.09 -6.38 3.97
C TYR A 225 -6.76 -7.16 3.99
N GLN A 226 -5.72 -6.68 4.67
CA GLN A 226 -4.48 -7.45 4.85
C GLN A 226 -4.72 -8.72 5.67
N VAL A 227 -5.52 -8.66 6.74
CA VAL A 227 -5.99 -9.85 7.48
C VAL A 227 -6.76 -10.80 6.56
N TYR A 228 -7.74 -10.28 5.83
CA TYR A 228 -8.53 -11.06 4.89
C TYR A 228 -7.64 -11.78 3.85
N ARG A 229 -6.71 -11.07 3.22
CA ARG A 229 -5.80 -11.65 2.21
C ARG A 229 -4.81 -12.66 2.81
N SER A 230 -4.31 -12.43 4.02
CA SER A 230 -3.50 -13.43 4.73
C SER A 230 -4.30 -14.70 4.99
N MET A 231 -5.57 -14.58 5.38
CA MET A 231 -6.46 -15.74 5.59
C MET A 231 -6.79 -16.47 4.27
N VAL A 232 -6.91 -15.77 3.13
CA VAL A 232 -7.01 -16.40 1.80
C VAL A 232 -5.78 -17.26 1.53
N ARG A 233 -4.58 -16.75 1.78
CA ARG A 233 -3.32 -17.50 1.59
C ARG A 233 -3.20 -18.69 2.56
N ALA A 234 -3.59 -18.51 3.81
CA ALA A 234 -3.64 -19.60 4.79
C ALA A 234 -4.59 -20.71 4.33
N LYS A 235 -5.80 -20.35 3.85
CA LYS A 235 -6.79 -21.26 3.30
C LYS A 235 -6.23 -22.08 2.14
N VAL A 236 -5.62 -21.45 1.14
CA VAL A 236 -5.03 -22.14 -0.02
C VAL A 236 -3.99 -23.17 0.43
N ASN A 237 -3.15 -22.82 1.41
CA ASN A 237 -2.18 -23.77 1.96
C ASN A 237 -2.83 -24.88 2.79
N CYS A 238 -3.93 -24.62 3.51
CA CYS A 238 -4.71 -25.68 4.18
C CYS A 238 -5.32 -26.67 3.18
N LEU A 239 -5.88 -26.17 2.08
CA LEU A 239 -6.39 -27.03 0.99
C LEU A 239 -5.28 -27.89 0.38
N ARG A 240 -4.07 -27.33 0.21
CA ARG A 240 -2.90 -28.10 -0.25
C ARG A 240 -2.50 -29.20 0.75
N LEU A 241 -2.60 -28.95 2.06
CA LEU A 241 -2.32 -29.98 3.07
C LEU A 241 -3.22 -31.22 2.95
N SER A 242 -4.45 -31.08 2.44
CA SER A 242 -5.35 -32.25 2.23
C SER A 242 -4.92 -33.14 1.07
N GLN A 243 -4.06 -32.65 0.17
CA GLN A 243 -3.53 -33.35 -0.98
C GLN A 243 -2.18 -34.05 -0.71
N LEU A 244 -1.60 -33.79 0.48
CA LEU A 244 -0.29 -34.32 0.88
C LEU A 244 -0.47 -35.42 1.94
N ASP A 245 0.31 -36.49 1.81
CA ASP A 245 0.46 -37.46 2.89
C ASP A 245 1.21 -36.79 4.06
N SER A 246 0.84 -37.16 5.30
CA SER A 246 1.50 -36.64 6.49
C SER A 246 2.99 -36.99 6.60
N GLN A 247 3.45 -38.03 5.88
CA GLN A 247 4.85 -38.42 5.75
C GLN A 247 5.59 -37.69 4.63
N ASP A 248 4.89 -36.92 3.77
CA ASP A 248 5.53 -36.16 2.72
C ASP A 248 6.37 -35.01 3.33
N PRO A 249 7.63 -34.84 2.95
CA PRO A 249 8.46 -33.71 3.40
C PRO A 249 7.82 -32.33 3.14
N GLN A 250 6.96 -32.23 2.12
CA GLN A 250 6.22 -31.00 1.81
C GLN A 250 5.13 -30.68 2.82
N TYR A 251 4.58 -31.70 3.54
CA TYR A 251 3.51 -31.53 4.51
C TYR A 251 3.92 -30.53 5.60
N GLN A 252 5.04 -30.80 6.30
CA GLN A 252 5.50 -29.93 7.38
C GLN A 252 5.87 -28.52 6.88
N LYS A 253 6.45 -28.41 5.70
CA LYS A 253 6.75 -27.12 5.07
C LYS A 253 5.47 -26.33 4.79
N THR A 254 4.43 -26.98 4.27
CA THR A 254 3.14 -26.35 3.98
C THR A 254 2.43 -25.95 5.26
N LEU A 255 2.45 -26.78 6.31
CA LEU A 255 1.89 -26.44 7.63
C LEU A 255 2.59 -25.23 8.25
N ASN A 256 3.93 -25.16 8.16
CA ASN A 256 4.68 -23.99 8.64
C ASN A 256 4.30 -22.73 7.86
N THR A 257 4.02 -22.85 6.56
CA THR A 257 3.53 -21.72 5.76
C THR A 257 2.13 -21.25 6.21
N VAL A 258 1.22 -22.19 6.59
CA VAL A 258 -0.06 -21.84 7.21
C VAL A 258 0.17 -21.03 8.48
N TYR A 259 1.07 -21.49 9.37
CA TYR A 259 1.39 -20.79 10.61
C TYR A 259 1.94 -19.37 10.36
N GLN A 260 2.80 -19.22 9.37
CA GLN A 260 3.33 -17.90 8.99
C GLN A 260 2.23 -16.95 8.52
N TYR A 261 1.26 -17.41 7.72
CA TYR A 261 0.13 -16.57 7.31
C TYR A 261 -0.83 -16.26 8.46
N LEU A 262 -1.07 -17.19 9.37
CA LEU A 262 -1.86 -16.94 10.59
C LEU A 262 -1.17 -15.91 11.49
N ASP A 263 0.15 -16.01 11.66
CA ASP A 263 0.93 -15.04 12.45
C ASP A 263 0.91 -13.66 11.80
N SER A 264 1.11 -13.59 10.48
CA SER A 264 1.00 -12.35 9.70
C SER A 264 -0.40 -11.71 9.85
N ALA A 265 -1.48 -12.50 9.68
CA ALA A 265 -2.84 -12.03 9.89
C ALA A 265 -3.02 -11.47 11.32
N TYR A 266 -2.51 -12.18 12.33
CA TYR A 266 -2.60 -11.74 13.73
C TYR A 266 -1.83 -10.44 13.97
N GLN A 267 -0.65 -10.24 13.36
CA GLN A 267 0.07 -8.97 13.46
C GLN A 267 -0.75 -7.80 12.90
N PHE A 268 -1.45 -7.98 11.77
CA PHE A 268 -2.32 -6.94 11.22
C PHE A 268 -3.54 -6.61 12.09
N THR A 269 -3.96 -7.49 13.01
CA THR A 269 -5.02 -7.16 13.99
C THR A 269 -4.56 -6.19 15.07
N ARG A 270 -3.23 -6.01 15.26
CA ARG A 270 -2.65 -5.17 16.30
C ARG A 270 -2.39 -3.77 15.78
N THR A 271 -2.60 -2.77 16.62
CA THR A 271 -2.22 -1.38 16.33
C THR A 271 -0.76 -1.14 16.70
N ASN A 272 -0.04 -0.44 15.85
CA ASN A 272 1.32 0.02 16.18
C ASN A 272 1.26 1.27 17.06
N GLU A 273 2.39 1.60 17.71
CA GLU A 273 2.56 2.90 18.33
C GLU A 273 2.47 3.98 17.25
N THR A 274 1.62 5.00 17.48
CA THR A 274 1.43 6.10 16.55
C THR A 274 2.07 7.37 17.08
N PHE A 275 2.56 8.20 16.16
CA PHE A 275 3.16 9.50 16.45
C PHE A 275 3.10 10.38 15.19
N ILE A 276 3.34 11.67 15.36
CA ILE A 276 3.38 12.63 14.26
C ILE A 276 4.74 13.29 14.16
N ILE A 277 5.27 13.35 12.94
CA ILE A 277 6.48 14.11 12.62
C ILE A 277 6.10 15.22 11.66
N ILE A 278 6.58 16.43 11.90
CA ILE A 278 6.62 17.48 10.88
C ILE A 278 8.06 17.71 10.45
N THR A 279 8.29 17.98 9.17
CA THR A 279 9.60 18.44 8.69
C THR A 279 9.64 19.97 8.74
N ARG A 280 10.74 20.58 9.21
CA ARG A 280 10.98 22.03 9.14
C ARG A 280 12.22 22.33 8.34
N GLY A 281 12.09 23.18 7.35
CA GLY A 281 13.23 23.61 6.51
C GLY A 281 12.76 24.25 5.21
N VAL A 282 13.61 25.11 4.66
CA VAL A 282 13.34 25.80 3.37
C VAL A 282 13.38 24.83 2.20
N SER A 283 12.97 25.28 1.04
CA SER A 283 13.10 24.50 -0.20
C SER A 283 14.56 24.13 -0.46
N GLY A 284 14.81 22.88 -0.87
CA GLY A 284 16.17 22.36 -1.08
C GLY A 284 16.83 21.74 0.17
N SER A 285 16.24 21.83 1.37
CA SER A 285 16.83 21.27 2.61
C SER A 285 16.82 19.73 2.69
N GLY A 286 16.13 19.02 1.77
CA GLY A 286 16.12 17.56 1.75
C GLY A 286 14.95 16.90 2.48
N LYS A 287 13.90 17.67 2.84
CA LYS A 287 12.71 17.15 3.55
C LYS A 287 12.14 15.87 2.94
N SER A 288 11.91 15.89 1.62
CA SER A 288 11.32 14.72 0.94
C SER A 288 12.25 13.49 0.89
N PHE A 289 13.56 13.70 0.90
CA PHE A 289 14.53 12.61 1.02
C PHE A 289 14.49 12.01 2.42
N VAL A 290 14.50 12.83 3.45
CA VAL A 290 14.42 12.41 4.85
C VAL A 290 13.08 11.74 5.15
N SER A 291 11.96 12.32 4.73
CA SER A 291 10.63 11.73 4.95
C SER A 291 10.46 10.40 4.22
N GLN A 292 11.14 10.19 3.07
CA GLN A 292 11.17 8.90 2.38
C GLN A 292 11.89 7.81 3.20
N GLN A 293 13.04 8.13 3.78
CA GLN A 293 13.76 7.18 4.64
C GLN A 293 12.97 6.83 5.90
N LEU A 294 12.32 7.82 6.50
CA LEU A 294 11.51 7.61 7.71
C LEU A 294 10.29 6.75 7.44
N LEU A 295 9.54 6.99 6.35
CA LEU A 295 8.35 6.20 6.06
C LEU A 295 8.67 4.73 5.81
N GLU A 296 9.79 4.42 5.16
CA GLU A 296 10.23 3.05 4.91
C GLU A 296 10.71 2.35 6.20
N GLN A 297 11.46 3.07 7.04
CA GLN A 297 12.05 2.49 8.26
C GLN A 297 11.06 2.37 9.42
N PHE A 298 10.15 3.34 9.58
CA PHE A 298 9.20 3.41 10.71
C PHE A 298 7.77 3.11 10.29
N GLN A 299 7.54 2.61 9.07
CA GLN A 299 6.23 2.19 8.58
C GLN A 299 5.18 3.32 8.69
N MET A 300 5.54 4.51 8.18
CA MET A 300 4.74 5.71 8.32
C MET A 300 3.95 6.04 7.05
N ILE A 301 2.88 6.78 7.21
CA ILE A 301 2.19 7.43 6.09
C ILE A 301 2.70 8.86 5.95
N ARG A 302 3.10 9.22 4.74
CA ARG A 302 3.57 10.57 4.40
C ARG A 302 2.48 11.37 3.72
N ILE A 303 2.32 12.61 4.16
CA ILE A 303 1.47 13.61 3.50
C ILE A 303 2.37 14.75 3.03
N ARG A 304 2.34 15.05 1.73
CA ARG A 304 3.21 16.05 1.11
C ARG A 304 2.43 17.31 0.74
N SER A 305 2.83 18.44 1.28
CA SER A 305 2.18 19.73 1.02
C SER A 305 2.13 20.10 -0.47
N ASP A 306 3.20 19.80 -1.22
CA ASP A 306 3.27 20.12 -2.65
C ASP A 306 2.31 19.22 -3.49
N VAL A 307 2.06 17.98 -3.05
CA VAL A 307 1.13 17.04 -3.69
C VAL A 307 -0.31 17.45 -3.39
N GLU A 308 -0.64 17.61 -2.10
CA GLU A 308 -2.02 17.91 -1.69
C GLU A 308 -2.44 19.32 -2.12
N ARG A 309 -1.52 20.29 -2.17
CA ARG A 309 -1.79 21.60 -2.75
C ARG A 309 -2.20 21.53 -4.21
N LYS A 310 -1.53 20.68 -5.02
CA LYS A 310 -1.89 20.47 -6.43
C LYS A 310 -3.23 19.77 -6.59
N ARG A 311 -3.59 18.89 -5.65
CA ARG A 311 -4.89 18.22 -5.62
C ARG A 311 -6.02 19.19 -5.28
N LEU A 312 -5.82 20.04 -4.27
CA LEU A 312 -6.80 21.05 -3.87
C LEU A 312 -6.94 22.17 -4.90
N TYR A 313 -5.83 22.54 -5.55
CA TYR A 313 -5.75 23.62 -6.52
C TYR A 313 -5.08 23.14 -7.81
N PRO A 314 -5.81 22.41 -8.70
CA PRO A 314 -5.25 21.89 -9.95
C PRO A 314 -4.74 23.00 -10.87
N GLU A 315 -5.38 24.18 -10.87
CA GLU A 315 -4.93 25.35 -11.62
C GLU A 315 -3.77 26.04 -10.90
N LYS A 316 -2.77 26.53 -11.67
CA LYS A 316 -1.60 27.19 -11.09
C LYS A 316 -1.92 28.54 -10.48
N ASN A 317 -2.88 29.26 -11.04
CA ASN A 317 -3.25 30.60 -10.57
C ASN A 317 -3.86 30.53 -9.16
N GLY A 318 -3.32 31.31 -8.24
CA GLY A 318 -3.82 31.36 -6.86
C GLY A 318 -3.33 30.26 -5.91
N ARG A 319 -2.66 29.21 -6.42
CA ARG A 319 -2.18 28.06 -5.65
C ARG A 319 -1.30 28.40 -4.45
N TYR A 320 -0.58 29.50 -4.54
CA TYR A 320 0.38 29.97 -3.51
C TYR A 320 -0.05 31.26 -2.80
N LEU A 321 -1.31 31.66 -2.95
CA LEU A 321 -1.89 32.74 -2.14
C LEU A 321 -1.92 32.33 -0.66
N PRO A 322 -1.95 33.30 0.26
CA PRO A 322 -2.03 33.03 1.71
C PRO A 322 -3.16 32.08 2.06
N GLU A 323 -4.40 32.36 1.59
CA GLU A 323 -5.59 31.55 1.87
C GLU A 323 -5.46 30.11 1.35
N ALA A 324 -4.89 29.91 0.16
CA ALA A 324 -4.62 28.59 -0.40
C ALA A 324 -3.54 27.86 0.42
N THR A 325 -2.58 28.58 0.96
CA THR A 325 -1.57 28.02 1.85
C THR A 325 -2.17 27.60 3.16
N ASP A 326 -2.96 28.45 3.82
CA ASP A 326 -3.64 28.13 5.07
C ASP A 326 -4.56 26.90 4.91
N ARG A 327 -5.38 26.89 3.86
CA ARG A 327 -6.27 25.75 3.56
C ARG A 327 -5.49 24.46 3.29
N THR A 328 -4.33 24.56 2.63
CA THR A 328 -3.46 23.38 2.42
C THR A 328 -3.00 22.81 3.76
N TYR A 329 -2.48 23.64 4.67
CA TYR A 329 -2.03 23.15 5.98
C TYR A 329 -3.17 22.63 6.85
N GLU A 330 -4.34 23.24 6.83
CA GLU A 330 -5.55 22.71 7.48
C GLU A 330 -5.86 21.29 6.98
N TYR A 331 -5.84 21.10 5.68
CA TYR A 331 -6.09 19.80 5.06
C TYR A 331 -5.02 18.75 5.42
N LEU A 332 -3.73 19.12 5.47
CA LEU A 332 -2.69 18.22 5.97
C LEU A 332 -2.96 17.78 7.41
N HIS A 333 -3.39 18.70 8.26
CA HIS A 333 -3.70 18.42 9.67
C HIS A 333 -4.97 17.54 9.83
N GLU A 334 -5.98 17.75 8.99
CA GLU A 334 -7.18 16.91 8.92
C GLU A 334 -6.82 15.47 8.51
N LEU A 335 -6.05 15.30 7.44
CA LEU A 335 -5.57 13.98 7.01
C LEU A 335 -4.72 13.31 8.10
N ALA A 336 -3.82 14.05 8.74
CA ALA A 336 -2.98 13.50 9.82
C ALA A 336 -3.83 12.97 10.98
N ARG A 337 -4.86 13.71 11.41
CA ARG A 337 -5.77 13.26 12.47
C ARG A 337 -6.47 11.95 12.10
N ASN A 338 -6.98 11.84 10.88
CA ASN A 338 -7.66 10.65 10.41
C ASN A 338 -6.69 9.44 10.34
N ILE A 339 -5.49 9.62 9.80
CA ILE A 339 -4.49 8.56 9.64
C ILE A 339 -4.00 8.06 11.01
N LEU A 340 -3.79 8.96 11.98
CA LEU A 340 -3.48 8.60 13.36
C LEU A 340 -4.62 7.77 14.00
N ALA A 341 -5.88 8.15 13.75
CA ALA A 341 -7.04 7.40 14.23
C ALA A 341 -7.16 6.01 13.58
N TYR A 342 -6.67 5.84 12.35
CA TYR A 342 -6.57 4.53 11.68
C TYR A 342 -5.38 3.67 12.18
N GLY A 343 -4.56 4.20 13.09
CA GLY A 343 -3.45 3.49 13.73
C GLY A 343 -2.15 3.51 12.95
N TYR A 344 -1.90 4.55 12.14
CA TYR A 344 -0.64 4.73 11.42
C TYR A 344 0.11 5.95 11.92
N PRO A 345 1.44 5.87 12.14
CA PRO A 345 2.26 7.06 12.37
C PRO A 345 2.35 7.90 11.08
N VAL A 346 2.46 9.24 11.25
CA VAL A 346 2.37 10.20 10.15
C VAL A 346 3.60 11.08 10.06
N VAL A 347 4.09 11.32 8.84
CA VAL A 347 5.05 12.39 8.55
C VAL A 347 4.45 13.43 7.61
N LEU A 348 4.41 14.69 8.06
CA LEU A 348 3.97 15.85 7.27
C LEU A 348 5.18 16.47 6.58
N ASP A 349 5.35 16.19 5.29
CA ASP A 349 6.41 16.71 4.44
C ASP A 349 6.03 18.11 3.90
N ALA A 350 6.30 19.12 4.71
CA ALA A 350 6.03 20.51 4.40
C ALA A 350 7.15 21.42 4.99
N THR A 351 7.10 22.71 4.69
CA THR A 351 8.17 23.61 5.15
C THR A 351 8.09 23.97 6.62
N TYR A 352 6.91 24.08 7.22
CA TYR A 352 6.63 24.44 8.62
C TYR A 352 7.46 25.61 9.14
N LEU A 353 7.67 26.62 8.30
CA LEU A 353 8.48 27.82 8.62
C LEU A 353 7.73 28.77 9.56
N LYS A 354 6.38 28.78 9.52
CA LYS A 354 5.55 29.62 10.37
C LYS A 354 5.21 28.89 11.68
N LYS A 355 5.38 29.62 12.79
CA LYS A 355 5.02 29.12 14.13
C LYS A 355 3.58 28.62 14.20
N SER A 356 2.62 29.37 13.63
CA SER A 356 1.20 29.02 13.65
C SER A 356 0.94 27.61 13.12
N PHE A 357 1.58 27.22 12.00
CA PHE A 357 1.40 25.88 11.43
C PHE A 357 2.01 24.78 12.31
N ARG A 358 3.16 25.06 12.99
CA ARG A 358 3.77 24.10 13.93
C ARG A 358 2.90 23.89 15.17
N LEU A 359 2.32 24.97 15.71
CA LEU A 359 1.38 24.89 16.85
C LEU A 359 0.12 24.11 16.48
N HIS A 360 -0.44 24.31 15.28
CA HIS A 360 -1.60 23.54 14.82
C HIS A 360 -1.26 22.05 14.67
N ALA A 361 -0.09 21.70 14.12
CA ALA A 361 0.34 20.30 14.03
C ALA A 361 0.54 19.66 15.42
N ASN A 362 1.11 20.40 16.38
CA ASN A 362 1.22 19.94 17.76
C ASN A 362 -0.15 19.76 18.42
N ALA A 363 -1.11 20.66 18.14
CA ALA A 363 -2.47 20.52 18.63
C ALA A 363 -3.16 19.22 18.12
N VAL A 364 -2.90 18.81 16.87
CA VAL A 364 -3.35 17.51 16.36
C VAL A 364 -2.78 16.36 17.18
N ALA A 365 -1.49 16.39 17.48
CA ALA A 365 -0.84 15.36 18.29
C ALA A 365 -1.44 15.28 19.70
N LEU A 366 -1.60 16.43 20.37
CA LEU A 366 -2.19 16.52 21.71
C LEU A 366 -3.64 16.01 21.74
N GLN A 367 -4.48 16.43 20.79
CA GLN A 367 -5.88 15.99 20.68
C GLN A 367 -6.00 14.49 20.43
N SER A 368 -5.03 13.91 19.72
CA SER A 368 -4.96 12.47 19.42
C SER A 368 -4.21 11.68 20.49
N ASN A 369 -3.72 12.33 21.56
CA ASN A 369 -2.86 11.75 22.60
C ASN A 369 -1.62 11.04 22.02
N GLN A 370 -0.93 11.71 21.09
CA GLN A 370 0.20 11.17 20.35
C GLN A 370 1.48 11.97 20.61
N LYS A 371 2.65 11.32 20.46
CA LYS A 371 3.94 12.00 20.48
C LYS A 371 4.10 12.90 19.26
N PHE A 372 4.77 14.03 19.44
CA PHE A 372 5.04 15.02 18.40
C PHE A 372 6.54 15.26 18.24
N PHE A 373 7.01 15.34 16.99
CA PHE A 373 8.42 15.63 16.68
C PHE A 373 8.53 16.65 15.55
N ILE A 374 9.51 17.51 15.64
CA ILE A 374 9.86 18.50 14.60
C ILE A 374 11.26 18.16 14.07
N LEU A 375 11.34 17.61 12.88
CA LEU A 375 12.63 17.40 12.22
C LEU A 375 13.11 18.69 11.57
N SER A 376 14.09 19.33 12.18
CA SER A 376 14.67 20.57 11.70
C SER A 376 15.87 20.31 10.78
N LEU A 377 15.70 20.64 9.49
CA LEU A 377 16.74 20.46 8.46
C LEU A 377 17.32 21.83 8.08
N THR A 378 18.60 22.01 8.40
CA THR A 378 19.35 23.23 8.08
C THR A 378 20.55 22.89 7.20
N HIS A 379 20.84 23.75 6.22
CA HIS A 379 21.98 23.61 5.33
C HIS A 379 22.46 24.99 4.89
N ASP A 380 23.73 25.08 4.52
CA ASP A 380 24.31 26.25 3.94
C ASP A 380 23.59 26.69 2.65
N LYS A 381 23.46 28.00 2.46
CA LYS A 381 22.76 28.61 1.32
C LYS A 381 23.26 28.07 -0.03
N GLN A 382 24.59 27.92 -0.19
CA GLN A 382 25.16 27.37 -1.41
C GLN A 382 24.74 25.94 -1.72
N VAL A 383 24.61 25.09 -0.69
CA VAL A 383 24.13 23.71 -0.81
C VAL A 383 22.65 23.68 -1.25
N LEU A 384 21.84 24.57 -0.67
CA LEU A 384 20.40 24.69 -1.01
C LEU A 384 20.24 25.12 -2.48
N GLU A 385 20.97 26.14 -2.94
CA GLU A 385 20.93 26.62 -4.33
C GLU A 385 21.34 25.52 -5.33
N LYS A 386 22.43 24.79 -5.04
CA LYS A 386 22.90 23.68 -5.90
C LYS A 386 21.82 22.57 -6.00
N ARG A 387 21.17 22.20 -4.89
CA ARG A 387 20.12 21.19 -4.86
C ARG A 387 18.89 21.65 -5.63
N ILE A 388 18.48 22.91 -5.52
CA ILE A 388 17.34 23.46 -6.27
C ILE A 388 17.63 23.45 -7.76
N LYS A 389 18.82 23.92 -8.21
CA LYS A 389 19.22 23.88 -9.63
C LYS A 389 19.15 22.45 -10.21
N LYS A 390 19.72 21.48 -9.49
CA LYS A 390 19.68 20.06 -9.92
C LYS A 390 18.24 19.53 -10.04
N ARG A 391 17.35 19.92 -9.11
CA ARG A 391 15.96 19.47 -9.04
C ARG A 391 15.09 20.04 -10.16
N LEU A 392 15.32 21.28 -10.59
CA LEU A 392 14.53 21.92 -11.66
C LEU A 392 14.62 21.18 -13.00
N ASN A 393 15.66 20.36 -13.19
CA ASN A 393 15.85 19.52 -14.37
C ASN A 393 15.12 18.16 -14.29
N ASN A 394 14.41 17.86 -13.18
CA ASN A 394 13.67 16.63 -13.03
C ASN A 394 12.16 16.86 -13.24
N PRO A 395 11.54 16.33 -14.32
CA PRO A 395 10.12 16.51 -14.61
C PRO A 395 9.19 15.89 -13.57
N ASP A 396 9.62 14.86 -12.86
CA ASP A 396 8.82 14.13 -11.86
C ASP A 396 8.79 14.81 -10.48
N ASN A 397 9.46 15.97 -10.35
CA ASN A 397 9.51 16.69 -9.09
C ASN A 397 8.21 17.47 -8.84
N PRO A 398 7.45 17.18 -7.75
CA PRO A 398 6.23 17.90 -7.45
C PRO A 398 6.43 19.34 -7.00
N SER A 399 7.64 19.71 -6.51
CA SER A 399 7.93 21.03 -5.98
C SER A 399 8.29 22.02 -7.09
N GLU A 400 7.59 23.15 -7.12
CA GLU A 400 7.78 24.26 -8.08
C GLU A 400 8.68 25.39 -7.51
N ALA A 401 9.27 25.21 -6.32
CA ALA A 401 10.01 26.26 -5.64
C ALA A 401 11.33 26.57 -6.33
N THR A 402 11.53 27.86 -6.64
CA THR A 402 12.75 28.44 -7.22
C THR A 402 13.74 28.89 -6.13
N ILE A 403 14.92 29.38 -6.56
CA ILE A 403 15.94 29.98 -5.66
C ILE A 403 15.38 31.22 -4.97
N GLU A 404 14.61 32.05 -5.67
CA GLU A 404 14.00 33.27 -5.10
C GLU A 404 12.97 32.92 -4.02
N VAL A 405 12.20 31.81 -4.20
CA VAL A 405 11.31 31.31 -3.18
C VAL A 405 12.11 30.88 -1.94
N MET A 406 13.20 30.16 -2.11
CA MET A 406 14.06 29.73 -1.01
C MET A 406 14.64 30.93 -0.24
N HIS A 407 15.11 31.98 -0.92
CA HIS A 407 15.59 33.17 -0.26
C HIS A 407 14.51 33.90 0.54
N ARG A 408 13.28 34.02 -0.02
CA ARG A 408 12.13 34.56 0.72
C ARG A 408 11.81 33.74 1.98
N GLN A 409 11.88 32.42 1.84
CA GLN A 409 11.63 31.48 2.97
C GLN A 409 12.67 31.68 4.08
N LEU A 410 13.96 31.82 3.77
CA LEU A 410 15.00 32.07 4.76
C LEU A 410 14.75 33.39 5.54
N ASN A 411 14.30 34.45 4.84
CA ASN A 411 14.06 35.77 5.44
C ASN A 411 12.75 35.84 6.25
N SER A 412 11.79 34.92 6.00
CA SER A 412 10.47 34.95 6.63
C SER A 412 10.22 33.79 7.59
N MET A 413 11.24 33.01 7.92
CA MET A 413 11.17 31.87 8.80
C MET A 413 11.05 32.31 10.27
N ASP A 414 10.00 31.87 10.95
CA ASP A 414 9.85 32.12 12.38
C ASP A 414 10.86 31.25 13.17
N PRO A 415 11.57 31.81 14.18
CA PRO A 415 12.42 31.03 15.07
C PRO A 415 11.61 30.00 15.88
N PHE A 416 12.30 29.09 16.52
CA PHE A 416 11.67 28.24 17.54
C PHE A 416 11.48 29.05 18.82
N GLU A 417 10.41 28.74 19.53
CA GLU A 417 10.21 29.20 20.90
C GLU A 417 10.65 28.13 21.90
N ASP A 418 10.89 28.53 23.15
CA ASP A 418 11.40 27.64 24.20
C ASP A 418 10.50 26.41 24.41
N ASN A 419 9.18 26.57 24.29
CA ASN A 419 8.22 25.48 24.42
C ASN A 419 8.19 24.51 23.23
N GLU A 420 8.81 24.85 22.10
CA GLU A 420 8.94 23.98 20.94
C GLU A 420 10.23 23.14 21.00
N LEU A 421 11.27 23.61 21.70
CA LEU A 421 12.59 23.00 21.71
C LEU A 421 12.60 21.54 22.17
N ALA A 422 11.69 21.17 23.08
CA ALA A 422 11.53 19.79 23.56
C ALA A 422 11.12 18.80 22.45
N TYR A 423 10.53 19.28 21.36
CA TYR A 423 10.07 18.48 20.23
C TYR A 423 11.05 18.46 19.06
N VAL A 424 12.10 19.30 19.11
CA VAL A 424 13.01 19.50 17.97
C VAL A 424 14.08 18.42 17.92
N VAL A 425 14.12 17.75 16.81
CA VAL A 425 15.21 16.84 16.41
C VAL A 425 15.98 17.51 15.29
N THR A 426 17.21 17.94 15.56
CA THR A 426 18.09 18.56 14.57
C THR A 426 18.71 17.46 13.69
N VAL A 427 18.66 17.65 12.38
CA VAL A 427 19.21 16.74 11.38
C VAL A 427 20.31 17.49 10.63
N ASP A 428 21.55 17.26 11.04
CA ASP A 428 22.74 17.87 10.44
C ASP A 428 23.15 17.15 9.15
N ASN A 429 22.96 15.83 9.12
CA ASN A 429 23.19 15.00 7.95
C ASN A 429 21.94 14.18 7.61
N ASN A 430 21.40 14.38 6.41
CA ASN A 430 20.22 13.68 5.93
C ASN A 430 20.42 12.15 5.83
N GLU A 431 21.65 11.66 5.73
CA GLU A 431 21.96 10.23 5.65
C GLU A 431 21.85 9.50 6.99
N THR A 432 22.01 10.22 8.12
CA THR A 432 21.94 9.65 9.47
C THR A 432 20.61 9.88 10.18
N VAL A 433 19.61 10.42 9.47
CA VAL A 433 18.32 10.79 10.07
C VAL A 433 17.61 9.63 10.76
N VAL A 434 17.73 8.42 10.22
CA VAL A 434 17.07 7.23 10.77
C VAL A 434 17.62 6.89 12.14
N GLU A 435 18.94 6.88 12.29
CA GLU A 435 19.61 6.62 13.56
C GLU A 435 19.32 7.71 14.58
N THR A 436 19.46 8.98 14.15
CA THR A 436 19.15 10.15 14.98
C THR A 436 17.72 10.09 15.51
N PHE A 437 16.75 9.76 14.65
CA PHE A 437 15.35 9.68 15.07
C PHE A 437 15.05 8.46 15.95
N LYS A 438 15.67 7.31 15.69
CA LYS A 438 15.56 6.11 16.56
C LYS A 438 15.92 6.40 18.00
N ASP A 439 16.99 7.14 18.23
CA ASP A 439 17.46 7.45 19.56
C ASP A 439 16.50 8.42 20.29
N HIS A 440 15.97 9.42 19.57
CA HIS A 440 14.96 10.32 20.13
C HIS A 440 13.63 9.59 20.44
N LEU A 441 13.21 8.66 19.59
CA LEU A 441 11.98 7.89 19.83
C LEU A 441 12.11 7.01 21.07
N LYS A 442 13.27 6.35 21.29
CA LYS A 442 13.55 5.55 22.51
C LYS A 442 13.56 6.39 23.78
N LEU A 443 14.09 7.62 23.72
CA LEU A 443 14.11 8.53 24.88
C LEU A 443 12.70 9.00 25.25
N ALA A 444 11.83 9.17 24.27
CA ALA A 444 10.42 9.57 24.46
C ALA A 444 9.52 8.40 24.96
N THR A 445 10.03 7.17 24.96
CA THR A 445 9.31 5.96 25.44
C THR A 445 9.67 5.56 26.86
N LYS A 446 10.65 6.22 27.48
CA LYS A 446 11.02 6.10 28.90
C LYS A 446 10.33 7.17 29.72
#